data_c804017bfcb1d0d9813fd24df155a2c3
#
_entry.id   c804017bfcb1d0d9813fd24df155a2c3
#
_cell.length_a   1.000
_cell.length_b   1.000
_cell.length_c   1.000
_cell.angle_alpha   90.00
_cell.angle_beta   90.00
_cell.angle_gamma   90.00
#
_symmetry.space_group_name_H-M   'P 1'
#
loop_
_entity.id
_entity.type
_entity.pdbx_description
1 polymer ?
#
loop_
_entity_poly.entity_id
_entity_poly.type
_entity_poly.pdbx_seq_one_letter_code
_entity_poly.pdbx_strand_id
1 'polypeptide(L)'
;MYGFLTALGFVPGVDFYEQYPFGSYVLDFAFIQSRKPFHGVDIETDGVMWHSSGKQRQRDGYRTYKLLKGGWITERFGETFTVEDVATVLTKHSIKPSL
;
A
#
# COMPACT_ATOMS: atom_id res chain seq x y z
N MET A 1 4.93 6.06 -8.05
CA MET A 1 3.71 6.01 -7.18
C MET A 1 3.42 7.36 -6.54
N TYR A 2 4.37 7.99 -5.90
CA TYR A 2 4.15 9.30 -5.28
C TYR A 2 3.54 10.31 -6.26
N GLY A 3 4.10 10.40 -7.47
CA GLY A 3 3.59 11.33 -8.49
C GLY A 3 2.17 11.01 -8.91
N PHE A 4 1.80 9.74 -8.99
CA PHE A 4 0.42 9.35 -9.31
C PHE A 4 -0.54 9.72 -8.19
N LEU A 5 -0.14 9.50 -6.95
CA LEU A 5 -0.99 9.85 -5.80
C LEU A 5 -1.23 11.35 -5.73
N THR A 6 -0.19 12.16 -5.91
CA THR A 6 -0.35 13.62 -5.91
C THR A 6 -1.17 14.09 -7.11
N ALA A 7 -0.98 13.48 -8.29
CA ALA A 7 -1.78 13.81 -9.47
C ALA A 7 -3.26 13.49 -9.26
N LEU A 8 -3.58 12.47 -8.47
CA LEU A 8 -4.96 12.12 -8.14
C LEU A 8 -5.55 13.01 -7.04
N GLY A 9 -4.77 13.94 -6.49
CA GLY A 9 -5.24 14.89 -5.49
C GLY A 9 -4.97 14.50 -4.05
N PHE A 10 -4.24 13.40 -3.81
CA PHE A 10 -3.89 12.99 -2.45
C PHE A 10 -2.73 13.82 -1.92
N VAL A 11 -2.81 14.23 -0.67
CA VAL A 11 -1.83 15.12 -0.03
C VAL A 11 -0.92 14.31 0.89
N PRO A 12 0.41 14.31 0.64
CA PRO A 12 1.34 13.57 1.51
C PRO A 12 1.33 14.15 2.93
N GLY A 13 1.36 13.26 3.91
CA GLY A 13 1.31 13.65 5.32
C GLY A 13 -0.09 13.98 5.81
N VAL A 14 -1.09 13.94 4.93
CA VAL A 14 -2.50 14.18 5.26
C VAL A 14 -3.33 12.96 4.83
N ASP A 15 -3.32 12.66 3.54
CA ASP A 15 -4.09 11.54 2.98
C ASP A 15 -3.32 10.24 3.04
N PHE A 16 -2.00 10.30 2.91
CA PHE A 16 -1.14 9.12 2.98
C PHE A 16 0.20 9.48 3.60
N TYR A 17 0.89 8.44 4.11
CA TYR A 17 2.20 8.59 4.75
C TYR A 17 3.19 7.66 4.05
N GLU A 18 4.35 8.21 3.67
CA GLU A 18 5.42 7.42 3.08
C GLU A 18 6.28 6.79 4.17
N GLN A 19 6.80 5.59 3.89
CA GLN A 19 7.70 4.89 4.79
C GLN A 19 7.14 4.85 6.21
N TYR A 20 5.90 4.42 6.32
CA TYR A 20 5.16 4.43 7.59
C TYR A 20 5.53 3.20 8.41
N PRO A 21 6.07 3.37 9.62
CA PRO A 21 6.45 2.22 10.45
C PRO A 21 5.23 1.57 11.08
N PHE A 22 5.18 0.25 11.01
CA PHE A 22 4.17 -0.56 11.68
C PHE A 22 4.83 -1.82 12.25
N GLY A 23 5.04 -1.86 13.56
CA GLY A 23 5.80 -2.92 14.19
C GLY A 23 7.23 -2.92 13.67
N SER A 24 7.69 -4.07 13.17
CA SER A 24 9.03 -4.21 12.58
C SER A 24 9.01 -3.92 11.06
N TYR A 25 7.88 -3.56 10.50
CA TYR A 25 7.72 -3.32 9.06
C TYR A 25 7.69 -1.84 8.76
N VAL A 26 8.03 -1.50 7.51
CA VAL A 26 7.90 -0.14 6.98
C VAL A 26 7.03 -0.23 5.73
N LEU A 27 5.92 0.51 5.74
CA LEU A 27 4.96 0.51 4.64
C LEU A 27 5.33 1.61 3.67
N ASP A 28 5.36 1.31 2.36
CA ASP A 28 5.78 2.30 1.36
C ASP A 28 4.83 3.50 1.35
N PHE A 29 3.52 3.25 1.23
CA PHE A 29 2.50 4.29 1.21
C PHE A 29 1.32 3.81 2.03
N ALA A 30 1.09 4.42 3.18
CA ALA A 30 0.07 4.00 4.11
C ALA A 30 -1.13 4.95 4.07
N PHE A 31 -2.30 4.41 3.77
CA PHE A 31 -3.58 5.13 3.85
C PHE A 31 -4.32 4.66 5.09
N ILE A 32 -4.42 5.50 6.10
CA ILE A 32 -5.05 5.14 7.37
C ILE A 32 -6.55 5.36 7.26
N GLN A 33 -7.33 4.31 7.50
CA GLN A 33 -8.79 4.37 7.41
C GLN A 33 -9.48 4.25 8.77
N SER A 34 -8.83 3.62 9.73
CA SER A 34 -9.36 3.46 11.11
C SER A 34 -10.77 2.86 11.15
N ARG A 35 -11.06 1.91 10.25
CA ARG A 35 -12.35 1.19 10.21
C ARG A 35 -12.12 -0.20 10.79
N LYS A 36 -12.48 -0.39 12.04
CA LYS A 36 -12.32 -1.71 12.68
C LYS A 36 -13.03 -2.79 11.87
N PRO A 37 -12.39 -3.96 11.65
CA PRO A 37 -11.10 -4.36 12.17
C PRO A 37 -9.91 -3.82 11.35
N PHE A 38 -10.14 -3.03 10.33
CA PHE A 38 -9.09 -2.55 9.43
C PHE A 38 -8.49 -1.25 9.94
N HIS A 39 -7.17 -1.18 9.87
CA HIS A 39 -6.41 0.02 10.20
C HIS A 39 -6.17 0.88 8.95
N GLY A 40 -5.90 0.24 7.83
CA GLY A 40 -5.71 0.95 6.58
C GLY A 40 -5.22 0.08 5.44
N VAL A 41 -4.80 0.73 4.37
CA VAL A 41 -4.30 0.11 3.16
C VAL A 41 -2.85 0.50 2.96
N ASP A 42 -2.00 -0.49 2.70
CA ASP A 42 -0.58 -0.34 2.41
C ASP A 42 -0.39 -0.55 0.91
N ILE A 43 0.06 0.50 0.22
CA ILE A 43 0.41 0.41 -1.20
C ILE A 43 1.91 0.17 -1.30
N GLU A 44 2.30 -0.96 -1.90
CA GLU A 44 3.70 -1.35 -2.07
C GLU A 44 4.08 -1.28 -3.54
N THR A 45 5.27 -0.78 -3.81
CA THR A 45 5.76 -0.60 -5.19
C THR A 45 7.07 -1.33 -5.44
N ASP A 46 7.25 -2.46 -4.81
CA ASP A 46 8.47 -3.23 -4.94
C ASP A 46 8.47 -4.04 -6.24
N GLY A 47 8.56 -3.46 -7.36
CA GLY A 47 8.44 -4.08 -8.68
C GLY A 47 9.38 -5.25 -9.00
N VAL A 48 9.87 -5.96 -8.02
CA VAL A 48 10.90 -6.98 -8.19
C VAL A 48 10.36 -8.41 -8.12
N MET A 49 9.17 -8.63 -8.62
CA MET A 49 8.56 -9.97 -8.64
C MET A 49 9.43 -11.00 -9.36
N TRP A 50 10.17 -10.55 -10.36
CA TRP A 50 11.04 -11.41 -11.16
C TRP A 50 12.34 -11.79 -10.43
N HIS A 51 12.66 -11.13 -9.31
CA HIS A 51 13.80 -11.49 -8.46
C HIS A 51 13.42 -12.46 -7.35
N SER A 52 12.15 -12.78 -7.21
CA SER A 52 11.71 -13.51 -6.04
C SER A 52 12.09 -14.99 -6.12
N SER A 53 12.92 -15.42 -5.18
CA SER A 53 13.18 -16.83 -4.88
C SER A 53 12.01 -17.38 -4.08
N GLY A 54 11.95 -18.70 -3.91
CA GLY A 54 10.96 -19.32 -3.06
C GLY A 54 10.98 -18.78 -1.64
N LYS A 55 12.18 -18.55 -1.08
CA LYS A 55 12.33 -17.98 0.27
C LYS A 55 11.80 -16.56 0.35
N GLN A 56 12.04 -15.76 -0.68
CA GLN A 56 11.58 -14.39 -0.72
C GLN A 56 10.05 -14.34 -0.79
N ARG A 57 9.43 -15.21 -1.59
CA ARG A 57 7.97 -15.30 -1.68
C ARG A 57 7.36 -15.72 -0.33
N GLN A 58 8.01 -16.64 0.38
CA GLN A 58 7.55 -17.05 1.71
C GLN A 58 7.60 -15.90 2.70
N ARG A 59 8.68 -15.11 2.69
CA ARG A 59 8.81 -13.94 3.55
C ARG A 59 7.78 -12.88 3.22
N ASP A 60 7.54 -12.64 1.93
CA ASP A 60 6.54 -11.67 1.49
C ASP A 60 5.13 -12.11 1.89
N GLY A 61 4.82 -13.39 1.72
CA GLY A 61 3.55 -13.96 2.16
C GLY A 61 3.36 -13.85 3.66
N TYR A 62 4.39 -14.15 4.44
CA TYR A 62 4.36 -14.02 5.89
C TYR A 62 4.17 -12.57 6.31
N ARG A 63 4.88 -11.64 5.67
CA ARG A 63 4.74 -10.21 5.93
C ARG A 63 3.32 -9.74 5.66
N THR A 64 2.75 -10.11 4.51
CA THR A 64 1.37 -9.76 4.14
C THR A 64 0.39 -10.31 5.16
N TYR A 65 0.58 -11.55 5.61
CA TYR A 65 -0.26 -12.17 6.62
C TYR A 65 -0.19 -11.42 7.96
N LYS A 66 1.02 -11.06 8.41
CA LYS A 66 1.19 -10.33 9.66
C LYS A 66 0.58 -8.94 9.58
N LEU A 67 0.71 -8.28 8.44
CA LEU A 67 0.09 -6.97 8.22
C LEU A 67 -1.42 -7.08 8.24
N LEU A 68 -1.98 -8.10 7.58
CA LEU A 68 -3.42 -8.33 7.59
C LEU A 68 -3.94 -8.55 9.00
N LYS A 69 -3.23 -9.30 9.83
CA LYS A 69 -3.59 -9.51 11.24
C LYS A 69 -3.57 -8.20 12.02
N GLY A 70 -2.69 -7.27 11.63
CA GLY A 70 -2.63 -5.93 12.23
C GLY A 70 -3.64 -4.95 11.64
N GLY A 71 -4.50 -5.41 10.75
CA GLY A 71 -5.54 -4.58 10.14
C GLY A 71 -5.10 -3.86 8.87
N TRP A 72 -3.99 -4.27 8.26
CA TRP A 72 -3.49 -3.66 7.03
C TRP A 72 -3.73 -4.55 5.83
N ILE A 73 -4.39 -4.00 4.81
CA ILE A 73 -4.54 -4.66 3.52
C ILE A 73 -3.42 -4.18 2.62
N THR A 74 -2.62 -5.10 2.08
CA THR A 74 -1.51 -4.76 1.20
C THR A 74 -1.94 -4.91 -0.25
N GLU A 75 -1.74 -3.83 -1.02
CA GLU A 75 -1.92 -3.84 -2.47
C GLU A 75 -0.56 -3.61 -3.11
N ARG A 76 -0.14 -4.53 -3.97
CA ARG A 76 1.19 -4.49 -4.57
C ARG A 76 1.10 -4.14 -6.04
N PHE A 77 1.97 -3.22 -6.44
CA PHE A 77 2.13 -2.83 -7.85
C PHE A 77 3.50 -3.31 -8.32
N GLY A 78 3.55 -3.91 -9.50
CA GLY A 78 4.78 -4.33 -10.14
C GLY A 78 5.53 -3.13 -10.75
N GLU A 79 6.45 -3.42 -11.66
CA GLU A 79 7.26 -2.37 -12.29
C GLU A 79 6.45 -1.43 -13.17
N THR A 80 5.40 -1.96 -13.81
CA THR A 80 4.61 -1.21 -14.78
C THR A 80 3.17 -1.11 -14.30
N PHE A 81 2.73 0.11 -14.08
CA PHE A 81 1.34 0.39 -13.71
C PHE A 81 1.02 1.83 -14.14
N THR A 82 -0.27 2.09 -14.31
CA THR A 82 -0.75 3.40 -14.74
C THR A 82 -1.42 4.13 -13.58
N VAL A 83 -1.67 5.42 -13.76
CA VAL A 83 -2.43 6.20 -12.77
C VAL A 83 -3.84 5.64 -12.63
N GLU A 84 -4.43 5.12 -13.71
CA GLU A 84 -5.74 4.50 -13.67
C GLU A 84 -5.76 3.23 -12.83
N ASP A 85 -4.68 2.44 -12.89
CA ASP A 85 -4.55 1.24 -12.05
C ASP A 85 -4.56 1.64 -10.57
N VAL A 86 -3.83 2.69 -10.22
CA VAL A 86 -3.77 3.21 -8.85
C VAL A 86 -5.14 3.72 -8.41
N ALA A 87 -5.80 4.51 -9.27
CA ALA A 87 -7.14 5.04 -8.97
C ALA A 87 -8.15 3.91 -8.74
N THR A 88 -8.08 2.85 -9.54
CA THR A 88 -8.97 1.69 -9.41
C THR A 88 -8.80 1.02 -8.05
N VAL A 89 -7.56 0.80 -7.62
CA VAL A 89 -7.28 0.17 -6.33
C VAL A 89 -7.77 1.05 -5.18
N LEU A 90 -7.51 2.35 -5.22
CA LEU A 90 -7.95 3.26 -4.16
C LEU A 90 -9.47 3.33 -4.09
N THR A 91 -10.14 3.37 -5.25
CA THR A 91 -11.60 3.36 -5.31
C THR A 91 -12.18 2.06 -4.73
N LYS A 92 -11.55 0.93 -5.02
CA LYS A 92 -11.94 -0.37 -4.46
C LYS A 92 -12.00 -0.32 -2.93
N HIS A 93 -11.11 0.41 -2.31
CA HIS A 93 -11.04 0.55 -0.86
C HIS A 93 -11.77 1.79 -0.33
N SER A 94 -12.52 2.48 -1.18
CA SER A 94 -13.25 3.71 -0.84
C SER A 94 -12.33 4.82 -0.32
N ILE A 95 -11.11 4.89 -0.84
CA ILE A 95 -10.14 5.90 -0.47
C ILE A 95 -10.26 7.07 -1.44
N LYS A 96 -10.55 8.26 -0.90
CA LYS A 96 -10.72 9.49 -1.69
C LYS A 96 -9.81 10.59 -1.13
N PRO A 97 -9.35 11.52 -1.99
CA PRO A 97 -8.64 12.70 -1.49
C PRO A 97 -9.51 13.49 -0.54
N SER A 98 -8.89 14.09 0.47
CA SER A 98 -9.61 14.88 1.47
C SER A 98 -10.06 16.25 0.95
N LEU A 99 -9.52 16.68 -0.18
CA LEU A 99 -9.86 17.98 -0.80
C LEU A 99 -10.58 17.78 -2.13
#